data_45b0cf33e2da2d56701047cd1786c5bf
#
_entry.id   45b0cf33e2da2d56701047cd1786c5bf
#
_cell.length_a   1.000
_cell.length_b   1.000
_cell.length_c   1.000
_cell.angle_alpha   90.00
_cell.angle_beta   90.00
_cell.angle_gamma   90.00
#
_symmetry.space_group_name_H-M   'P 1'
#
loop_
_entity.id
_entity.type
_entity.pdbx_description
1 polymer ?
#
loop_
_entity_poly.entity_id
_entity_poly.type
_entity_poly.pdbx_seq_one_letter_code
_entity_poly.pdbx_strand_id
1 'polypeptide(L)'
;VVTGTALGGRVQVGDTLWLTGADAPVRVRGLHAQNQTVEQAQAGQRIALNISGDADRDRIARGDWLLAQRPPEAAERILVALEADRPIRHWQPLHLHHAASHITGRISLLNDGLAELILDRPLWLAENDRLVLRDIGARQTLGAARVLRLSAPKRGKRQPDYLAWLQALAQAQDD
;
A
#
# COMPACT_ATOMS: atom_id res chain seq x y z
N VAL A 1 -12.23 4.46 18.91
CA VAL A 1 -11.14 3.47 19.04
C VAL A 1 -10.96 2.74 17.72
N VAL A 2 -9.73 2.63 17.28
CA VAL A 2 -9.36 1.86 16.08
C VAL A 2 -8.37 0.77 16.46
N THR A 3 -8.40 -0.34 15.74
CA THR A 3 -7.50 -1.48 15.97
C THR A 3 -6.72 -1.83 14.73
N GLY A 4 -5.51 -2.34 14.90
CA GLY A 4 -4.66 -2.74 13.80
C GLY A 4 -3.31 -3.27 14.26
N THR A 5 -2.42 -3.47 13.29
CA THR A 5 -1.06 -3.94 13.54
C THR A 5 -0.08 -2.81 13.28
N ALA A 6 0.84 -2.59 14.21
CA ALA A 6 1.96 -1.67 14.00
C ALA A 6 2.98 -2.34 13.07
N LEU A 7 3.23 -1.75 11.90
CA LEU A 7 4.11 -2.34 10.88
C LEU A 7 5.53 -1.76 10.90
N GLY A 8 5.70 -0.54 11.40
CA GLY A 8 7.02 0.08 11.46
C GLY A 8 7.12 1.09 12.59
N GLY A 9 8.34 1.28 13.10
CA GLY A 9 8.62 2.24 14.15
C GLY A 9 7.91 1.96 15.46
N ARG A 10 7.53 3.02 16.14
CA ARG A 10 6.74 2.96 17.37
C ARG A 10 5.78 4.13 17.46
N VAL A 11 4.71 3.94 18.21
CA VAL A 11 3.70 4.95 18.47
C VAL A 11 3.59 5.17 19.98
N GLN A 12 3.36 6.42 20.38
CA GLN A 12 3.22 6.82 21.80
C GLN A 12 1.95 7.63 21.99
N VAL A 13 1.42 7.60 23.21
CA VAL A 13 0.35 8.53 23.60
C VAL A 13 0.84 9.96 23.46
N GLY A 14 0.04 10.80 22.81
CA GLY A 14 0.38 12.18 22.51
C GLY A 14 0.89 12.42 21.08
N ASP A 15 1.25 11.36 20.36
CA ASP A 15 1.68 11.49 18.96
C ASP A 15 0.54 12.01 18.08
N THR A 16 0.92 12.77 17.06
CA THR A 16 0.02 13.15 15.97
C THR A 16 0.33 12.28 14.76
N LEU A 17 -0.69 11.60 14.26
CA LEU A 17 -0.58 10.72 13.10
C LEU A 17 -1.53 11.20 12.00
N TRP A 18 -1.21 10.83 10.76
CA TRP A 18 -2.05 11.13 9.61
C TRP A 18 -2.93 9.92 9.27
N LEU A 19 -4.25 10.12 9.27
CA LEU A 19 -5.22 9.08 8.92
C LEU A 19 -5.60 9.20 7.45
N THR A 20 -5.26 8.19 6.64
CA THR A 20 -5.38 8.28 5.19
C THR A 20 -6.82 8.38 4.71
N GLY A 21 -7.74 7.60 5.26
CA GLY A 21 -9.13 7.60 4.83
C GLY A 21 -9.85 8.92 5.05
N ALA A 22 -9.56 9.58 6.15
CA ALA A 22 -10.11 10.90 6.46
C ALA A 22 -9.29 12.06 5.89
N ASP A 23 -8.08 11.77 5.39
CA ASP A 23 -7.10 12.77 4.92
C ASP A 23 -6.90 13.89 5.95
N ALA A 24 -6.69 13.51 7.20
CA ALA A 24 -6.62 14.44 8.32
C ALA A 24 -5.67 13.96 9.42
N PRO A 25 -5.08 14.87 10.20
CA PRO A 25 -4.31 14.50 11.38
C PRO A 25 -5.22 14.05 12.51
N VAL A 26 -4.74 13.08 13.28
CA VAL A 26 -5.39 12.61 14.52
C VAL A 26 -4.36 12.50 15.63
N ARG A 27 -4.80 12.68 16.86
CA ARG A 27 -3.94 12.58 18.02
C ARG A 27 -4.22 11.29 18.78
N VAL A 28 -3.16 10.60 19.19
CA VAL A 28 -3.26 9.40 20.01
C VAL A 28 -3.53 9.80 21.45
N ARG A 29 -4.70 9.48 21.96
CA ARG A 29 -5.14 9.78 23.33
C ARG A 29 -4.88 8.64 24.29
N GLY A 30 -4.92 7.42 23.81
CA GLY A 30 -4.69 6.22 24.59
C GLY A 30 -4.26 5.07 23.70
N LEU A 31 -3.64 4.08 24.31
CA LEU A 31 -3.02 2.97 23.61
C LEU A 31 -3.16 1.70 24.41
N HIS A 32 -3.62 0.63 23.79
CA HIS A 32 -3.70 -0.70 24.36
C HIS A 32 -2.94 -1.70 23.50
N ALA A 33 -2.13 -2.53 24.13
CA ALA A 33 -1.45 -3.65 23.50
C ALA A 33 -1.58 -4.85 24.42
N GLN A 34 -1.89 -6.03 23.86
CA GLN A 34 -2.06 -7.27 24.63
C GLN A 34 -3.06 -7.13 25.79
N ASN A 35 -4.18 -6.43 25.55
CA ASN A 35 -5.25 -6.17 26.53
C ASN A 35 -4.80 -5.33 27.74
N GLN A 36 -3.70 -4.62 27.65
CA GLN A 36 -3.20 -3.74 28.69
C GLN A 36 -3.07 -2.31 28.17
N THR A 37 -3.36 -1.35 29.04
CA THR A 37 -3.08 0.07 28.77
C THR A 37 -1.56 0.27 28.80
N VAL A 38 -1.02 0.83 27.72
CA VAL A 38 0.41 1.11 27.59
C VAL A 38 0.62 2.54 27.11
N GLU A 39 1.82 3.09 27.29
CA GLU A 39 2.17 4.43 26.81
C GLU A 39 2.77 4.41 25.41
N GLN A 40 3.35 3.29 24.99
CA GLN A 40 3.94 3.13 23.67
C GLN A 40 3.77 1.71 23.16
N ALA A 41 3.79 1.56 21.84
CA ALA A 41 3.77 0.26 21.15
C ALA A 41 4.77 0.27 20.02
N GLN A 42 5.25 -0.92 19.65
CA GLN A 42 6.29 -1.13 18.65
C GLN A 42 5.78 -1.94 17.47
N ALA A 43 6.56 -1.94 16.40
CA ALA A 43 6.30 -2.76 15.23
C ALA A 43 6.10 -4.23 15.60
N GLY A 44 5.15 -4.87 14.95
CA GLY A 44 4.78 -6.27 15.16
C GLY A 44 3.67 -6.48 16.17
N GLN A 45 3.31 -5.48 16.99
CA GLN A 45 2.26 -5.59 17.97
C GLN A 45 0.88 -5.31 17.36
N ARG A 46 -0.11 -6.05 17.79
CA ARG A 46 -1.50 -5.69 17.56
C ARG A 46 -1.95 -4.71 18.63
N ILE A 47 -2.49 -3.58 18.17
CA ILE A 47 -2.77 -2.45 19.04
C ILE A 47 -4.18 -1.91 18.82
N ALA A 48 -4.71 -1.28 19.86
CA ALA A 48 -5.91 -0.46 19.82
C ALA A 48 -5.55 0.97 20.20
N LEU A 49 -5.95 1.91 19.37
CA LEU A 49 -5.68 3.34 19.57
C LEU A 49 -6.98 4.08 19.85
N ASN A 50 -6.99 4.87 20.92
CA ASN A 50 -8.00 5.89 21.10
C ASN A 50 -7.49 7.17 20.45
N ILE A 51 -8.12 7.59 19.36
CA ILE A 51 -7.71 8.76 18.58
C ILE A 51 -8.75 9.87 18.69
N SER A 52 -8.28 11.10 18.62
CA SER A 52 -9.14 12.28 18.59
C SER A 52 -8.65 13.25 17.54
N GLY A 53 -9.55 14.06 17.00
CA GLY A 53 -9.26 15.06 15.98
C GLY A 53 -10.50 15.42 15.20
N ASP A 54 -10.36 16.27 14.21
CA ASP A 54 -11.44 16.74 13.36
C ASP A 54 -11.80 15.74 12.24
N ALA A 55 -11.23 14.54 12.30
CA ALA A 55 -11.51 13.50 11.32
C ALA A 55 -12.95 13.02 11.45
N ASP A 56 -13.66 13.00 10.32
CA ASP A 56 -15.00 12.44 10.25
C ASP A 56 -14.95 10.92 10.48
N ARG A 57 -15.66 10.46 11.53
CA ARG A 57 -15.69 9.03 11.86
C ARG A 57 -16.25 8.17 10.74
N ASP A 58 -17.17 8.70 9.97
CA ASP A 58 -17.78 7.99 8.84
C ASP A 58 -16.81 7.76 7.68
N ARG A 59 -15.69 8.47 7.67
CA ARG A 59 -14.63 8.30 6.67
C ARG A 59 -13.53 7.34 7.08
N ILE A 60 -13.60 6.80 8.29
CA ILE A 60 -12.65 5.81 8.78
C ILE A 60 -13.13 4.42 8.38
N ALA A 61 -12.28 3.68 7.66
CA ALA A 61 -12.65 2.36 7.15
C ALA A 61 -11.50 1.36 7.33
N ARG A 62 -11.86 0.08 7.28
CA ARG A 62 -10.84 -0.97 7.25
C ARG A 62 -9.94 -0.80 6.03
N GLY A 63 -8.65 -0.90 6.25
CA GLY A 63 -7.64 -0.68 5.21
C GLY A 63 -7.01 0.70 5.26
N ASP A 64 -7.54 1.61 6.08
CA ASP A 64 -6.90 2.91 6.29
C ASP A 64 -5.58 2.76 7.05
N TRP A 65 -4.70 3.73 6.85
CA TRP A 65 -3.40 3.80 7.49
C TRP A 65 -3.32 4.98 8.43
N LEU A 66 -2.59 4.78 9.52
CA LEU A 66 -2.12 5.85 10.39
C LEU A 66 -0.61 5.98 10.17
N LEU A 67 -0.19 7.13 9.67
CA LEU A 67 1.18 7.39 9.25
C LEU A 67 1.79 8.51 10.09
N ALA A 68 3.11 8.45 10.30
CA ALA A 68 3.83 9.50 11.03
C ALA A 68 3.77 10.85 10.32
N GLN A 69 3.67 10.84 8.99
CA GLN A 69 3.61 12.05 8.17
C GLN A 69 2.57 11.89 7.07
N ARG A 70 2.03 13.01 6.60
CA ARG A 70 1.15 13.01 5.45
C ARG A 70 1.90 12.48 4.22
N PRO A 71 1.38 11.42 3.56
CA PRO A 71 1.96 10.97 2.30
C PRO A 71 1.71 12.00 1.20
N PRO A 72 2.58 12.08 0.19
CA PRO A 72 2.45 13.11 -0.83
C PRO A 72 1.14 13.00 -1.62
N GLU A 73 0.77 11.81 -2.07
CA GLU A 73 -0.47 11.57 -2.82
C GLU A 73 -0.86 10.10 -2.78
N ALA A 74 -2.15 9.82 -2.97
CA ALA A 74 -2.63 8.48 -3.24
C ALA A 74 -2.31 8.10 -4.69
N ALA A 75 -1.92 6.86 -4.92
CA ALA A 75 -1.49 6.38 -6.22
C ALA A 75 -2.64 5.73 -6.99
N GLU A 76 -2.72 6.00 -8.29
CA GLU A 76 -3.67 5.37 -9.23
C GLU A 76 -2.97 4.52 -10.28
N ARG A 77 -1.73 4.89 -10.66
CA ARG A 77 -0.92 4.17 -11.63
C ARG A 77 0.46 3.96 -11.06
N ILE A 78 0.82 2.70 -10.86
CA ILE A 78 2.08 2.34 -10.20
C ILE A 78 2.91 1.43 -11.09
N LEU A 79 4.22 1.57 -10.97
CA LEU A 79 5.18 0.69 -11.62
C LEU A 79 5.66 -0.35 -10.62
N VAL A 80 5.64 -1.61 -11.01
CA VAL A 80 5.92 -2.74 -10.14
C VAL A 80 6.90 -3.72 -10.75
N ALA A 81 7.64 -4.41 -9.88
CA ALA A 81 8.32 -5.65 -10.20
C ALA A 81 7.32 -6.79 -9.99
N LEU A 82 7.13 -7.62 -11.01
CA LEU A 82 6.12 -8.66 -11.04
C LEU A 82 6.75 -10.03 -10.80
N GLU A 83 6.24 -10.77 -9.83
CA GLU A 83 6.54 -12.17 -9.60
C GLU A 83 5.27 -12.98 -9.89
N ALA A 84 5.15 -13.50 -11.10
CA ALA A 84 3.97 -14.23 -11.53
C ALA A 84 4.14 -15.73 -11.31
N ASP A 85 3.20 -16.33 -10.59
CA ASP A 85 3.12 -17.77 -10.39
C ASP A 85 2.35 -18.46 -11.53
N ARG A 86 1.56 -17.68 -12.26
CA ARG A 86 0.72 -18.12 -13.38
C ARG A 86 0.82 -17.11 -14.51
N PRO A 87 0.53 -17.52 -15.76
CA PRO A 87 0.53 -16.58 -16.89
C PRO A 87 -0.46 -15.43 -16.67
N ILE A 88 0.00 -14.21 -16.90
CA ILE A 88 -0.81 -12.99 -16.82
C ILE A 88 -0.85 -12.36 -18.20
N ARG A 89 -2.06 -12.01 -18.66
CA ARG A 89 -2.24 -11.38 -19.96
C ARG A 89 -2.14 -9.86 -19.85
N HIS A 90 -1.66 -9.23 -20.88
CA HIS A 90 -1.69 -7.78 -20.96
C HIS A 90 -3.14 -7.26 -20.88
N TRP A 91 -3.34 -6.25 -20.07
CA TRP A 91 -4.63 -5.61 -19.80
C TRP A 91 -5.65 -6.50 -19.08
N GLN A 92 -5.19 -7.55 -18.43
CA GLN A 92 -6.05 -8.43 -17.64
C GLN A 92 -6.62 -7.70 -16.43
N PRO A 93 -7.94 -7.83 -16.15
CA PRO A 93 -8.51 -7.32 -14.90
C PRO A 93 -8.10 -8.18 -13.72
N LEU A 94 -7.78 -7.53 -12.60
CA LEU A 94 -7.25 -8.19 -11.41
C LEU A 94 -7.91 -7.66 -10.15
N HIS A 95 -7.95 -8.50 -9.12
CA HIS A 95 -8.06 -8.05 -7.74
C HIS A 95 -6.65 -7.82 -7.19
N LEU A 96 -6.47 -6.69 -6.53
CA LEU A 96 -5.22 -6.26 -5.92
C LEU A 96 -5.42 -6.19 -4.42
N HIS A 97 -4.63 -6.94 -3.67
CA HIS A 97 -4.69 -6.96 -2.21
C HIS A 97 -3.45 -6.30 -1.62
N HIS A 98 -3.65 -5.31 -0.78
CA HIS A 98 -2.61 -4.60 -0.06
C HIS A 98 -3.04 -4.44 1.39
N ALA A 99 -2.37 -5.13 2.32
CA ALA A 99 -2.76 -5.19 3.72
C ALA A 99 -4.25 -5.58 3.86
N ALA A 100 -5.07 -4.78 4.51
CA ALA A 100 -6.50 -5.04 4.68
C ALA A 100 -7.35 -4.49 3.52
N SER A 101 -6.76 -3.76 2.58
CA SER A 101 -7.45 -3.21 1.41
C SER A 101 -7.45 -4.18 0.24
N HIS A 102 -8.54 -4.19 -0.52
CA HIS A 102 -8.58 -4.87 -1.80
C HIS A 102 -9.33 -3.98 -2.80
N ILE A 103 -8.81 -3.90 -4.00
CA ILE A 103 -9.39 -3.11 -5.08
C ILE A 103 -9.27 -3.87 -6.38
N THR A 104 -10.01 -3.43 -7.39
CA THR A 104 -9.84 -3.92 -8.74
C THR A 104 -8.92 -3.00 -9.53
N GLY A 105 -8.35 -3.52 -10.59
CA GLY A 105 -7.49 -2.78 -11.49
C GLY A 105 -7.13 -3.61 -12.71
N ARG A 106 -6.25 -3.08 -13.53
CA ARG A 106 -5.73 -3.76 -14.72
C ARG A 106 -4.21 -3.71 -14.74
N ILE A 107 -3.62 -4.67 -15.43
CA ILE A 107 -2.16 -4.76 -15.57
C ILE A 107 -1.75 -4.48 -17.01
N SER A 108 -0.80 -3.58 -17.18
CA SER A 108 -0.12 -3.32 -18.44
C SER A 108 1.28 -3.91 -18.36
N LEU A 109 1.54 -4.96 -19.12
CA LEU A 109 2.86 -5.60 -19.14
C LEU A 109 3.83 -4.71 -19.90
N LEU A 110 4.98 -4.42 -19.30
CA LEU A 110 6.01 -3.56 -19.89
C LEU A 110 7.17 -4.36 -20.48
N ASN A 111 7.76 -5.22 -19.67
CA ASN A 111 8.89 -6.06 -20.01
C ASN A 111 8.92 -7.26 -19.06
N ASP A 112 9.89 -8.16 -19.19
CA ASP A 112 10.03 -9.31 -18.33
C ASP A 112 10.15 -8.87 -16.86
N GLY A 113 9.15 -9.25 -16.07
CA GLY A 113 9.11 -8.92 -14.65
C GLY A 113 8.78 -7.47 -14.32
N LEU A 114 8.41 -6.65 -15.30
CA LEU A 114 7.99 -5.26 -15.07
C LEU A 114 6.59 -5.03 -15.61
N ALA A 115 5.79 -4.28 -14.84
CA ALA A 115 4.43 -3.96 -15.22
C ALA A 115 3.98 -2.62 -14.63
N GLU A 116 2.93 -2.07 -15.21
CA GLU A 116 2.17 -0.95 -14.65
C GLU A 116 0.82 -1.48 -14.17
N LEU A 117 0.47 -1.17 -12.94
CA LEU A 117 -0.87 -1.45 -12.42
C LEU A 117 -1.70 -0.18 -12.49
N ILE A 118 -2.86 -0.27 -13.10
CA ILE A 118 -3.83 0.81 -13.23
C ILE A 118 -4.96 0.49 -12.25
N LEU A 119 -5.05 1.27 -11.18
CA LEU A 119 -5.98 1.05 -10.08
C LEU A 119 -7.32 1.73 -10.38
N ASP A 120 -8.43 1.07 -10.07
CA ASP A 120 -9.77 1.63 -10.29
C ASP A 120 -10.08 2.79 -9.32
N ARG A 121 -9.35 2.87 -8.21
CA ARG A 121 -9.41 3.99 -7.27
C ARG A 121 -8.03 4.25 -6.67
N PRO A 122 -7.77 5.47 -6.18
CA PRO A 122 -6.49 5.75 -5.52
C PRO A 122 -6.26 4.88 -4.28
N LEU A 123 -5.01 4.47 -4.07
CA LEU A 123 -4.60 3.67 -2.94
C LEU A 123 -3.33 4.26 -2.34
N TRP A 124 -3.27 4.34 -1.01
CA TRP A 124 -2.09 4.80 -0.30
C TRP A 124 -1.06 3.67 -0.24
N LEU A 125 0.05 3.87 -0.93
CA LEU A 125 1.14 2.91 -1.07
C LEU A 125 2.47 3.58 -0.80
N ALA A 126 3.47 2.77 -0.47
CA ALA A 126 4.87 3.19 -0.38
C ALA A 126 5.71 2.38 -1.36
N GLU A 127 6.87 2.90 -1.74
CA GLU A 127 7.86 2.13 -2.49
C GLU A 127 8.24 0.89 -1.68
N ASN A 128 8.45 -0.22 -2.35
CA ASN A 128 8.70 -1.56 -1.80
C ASN A 128 7.50 -2.26 -1.17
N ASP A 129 6.33 -1.64 -1.09
CA ASP A 129 5.13 -2.34 -0.66
C ASP A 129 4.85 -3.52 -1.59
N ARG A 130 4.28 -4.58 -1.03
CA ARG A 130 3.90 -5.77 -1.77
C ARG A 130 2.40 -5.86 -1.93
N LEU A 131 1.98 -6.25 -3.13
CA LEU A 131 0.59 -6.48 -3.49
C LEU A 131 0.42 -7.94 -3.91
N VAL A 132 -0.69 -8.54 -3.56
CA VAL A 132 -1.06 -9.85 -4.07
C VAL A 132 -2.04 -9.66 -5.21
N LEU A 133 -1.77 -10.31 -6.33
CA LEU A 133 -2.58 -10.25 -7.55
C LEU A 133 -3.43 -11.50 -7.66
N ARG A 134 -4.75 -11.34 -7.85
CA ARG A 134 -5.68 -12.44 -8.00
C ARG A 134 -6.55 -12.26 -9.23
N ASP A 135 -6.88 -13.37 -9.86
CA ASP A 135 -7.83 -13.39 -10.97
C ASP A 135 -9.23 -13.10 -10.45
N ILE A 136 -9.94 -12.20 -11.11
CA ILE A 136 -11.32 -11.84 -10.74
C ILE A 136 -12.27 -13.02 -10.92
N GLY A 137 -12.18 -13.73 -12.04
CA GLY A 137 -13.08 -14.82 -12.36
C GLY A 137 -12.83 -16.10 -11.59
N ALA A 138 -11.59 -16.56 -11.61
CA ALA A 138 -11.19 -17.85 -11.02
C ALA A 138 -10.86 -17.77 -9.54
N ARG A 139 -10.75 -16.58 -8.97
CA ARG A 139 -10.34 -16.34 -7.57
C ARG A 139 -9.02 -16.98 -7.19
N GLN A 140 -8.14 -17.15 -8.18
CA GLN A 140 -6.82 -17.75 -7.99
C GLN A 140 -5.77 -16.66 -7.80
N THR A 141 -4.81 -16.92 -6.92
CA THR A 141 -3.63 -16.07 -6.81
C THR A 141 -2.78 -16.23 -8.07
N LEU A 142 -2.49 -15.11 -8.73
CA LEU A 142 -1.66 -15.07 -9.94
C LEU A 142 -0.21 -14.79 -9.63
N GLY A 143 0.07 -14.10 -8.53
CA GLY A 143 1.42 -13.74 -8.13
C GLY A 143 1.43 -12.57 -7.19
N ALA A 144 2.58 -11.94 -7.10
CA ALA A 144 2.83 -10.77 -6.27
C ALA A 144 3.48 -9.66 -7.09
N ALA A 145 3.29 -8.43 -6.64
CA ALA A 145 3.94 -7.26 -7.22
C ALA A 145 4.57 -6.44 -6.11
N ARG A 146 5.76 -5.92 -6.35
CA ARG A 146 6.44 -5.00 -5.45
C ARG A 146 6.47 -3.62 -6.07
N VAL A 147 6.03 -2.62 -5.32
CA VAL A 147 5.96 -1.24 -5.82
C VAL A 147 7.37 -0.69 -6.03
N LEU A 148 7.67 -0.28 -7.26
CA LEU A 148 8.92 0.39 -7.63
C LEU A 148 8.76 1.90 -7.64
N ARG A 149 7.66 2.39 -8.21
CA ARG A 149 7.32 3.81 -8.30
C ARG A 149 5.83 4.01 -8.11
N LEU A 150 5.47 5.08 -7.42
CA LEU A 150 4.07 5.45 -7.14
C LEU A 150 3.41 6.23 -8.26
N SER A 151 4.16 6.58 -9.29
CA SER A 151 3.64 7.26 -10.48
C SER A 151 4.35 6.73 -11.72
N ALA A 152 3.63 6.72 -12.84
CA ALA A 152 4.18 6.32 -14.13
C ALA A 152 4.25 7.55 -15.04
N PRO A 153 5.31 7.68 -15.88
CA PRO A 153 5.37 8.76 -16.85
C PRO A 153 4.25 8.59 -17.89
N LYS A 154 3.69 9.69 -18.35
CA LYS A 154 2.64 9.68 -19.38
C LYS A 154 3.14 9.13 -20.70
N ARG A 155 4.43 9.32 -20.99
CA ARG A 155 5.08 8.88 -22.22
C ARG A 155 6.44 8.28 -21.90
N GLY A 156 6.93 7.41 -22.78
CA GLY A 156 8.29 6.88 -22.71
C GLY A 156 8.50 5.72 -21.76
N LYS A 157 7.46 5.21 -21.08
CA LYS A 157 7.60 4.08 -20.14
C LYS A 157 8.00 2.77 -20.80
N ARG A 158 7.85 2.65 -22.11
CA ARG A 158 8.30 1.48 -22.90
C ARG A 158 9.63 1.71 -23.63
N GLN A 159 10.24 2.87 -23.43
CA GLN A 159 11.56 3.16 -23.99
C GLN A 159 12.62 2.26 -23.34
N PRO A 160 13.59 1.72 -24.13
CA PRO A 160 14.60 0.80 -23.60
C PRO A 160 15.38 1.35 -22.41
N ASP A 161 15.74 2.62 -22.43
CA ASP A 161 16.50 3.26 -21.34
C ASP A 161 15.67 3.32 -20.04
N TYR A 162 14.40 3.63 -20.16
CA TYR A 162 13.49 3.69 -19.02
C TYR A 162 13.26 2.29 -18.41
N LEU A 163 13.05 1.29 -19.26
CA LEU A 163 12.89 -0.09 -18.83
C LEU A 163 14.17 -0.64 -18.18
N ALA A 164 15.33 -0.30 -18.70
CA ALA A 164 16.61 -0.68 -18.10
C ALA A 164 16.78 -0.05 -16.71
N TRP A 165 16.39 1.21 -16.56
CA TRP A 165 16.42 1.88 -15.26
C TRP A 165 15.48 1.22 -14.26
N LEU A 166 14.24 0.89 -14.65
CA LEU A 166 13.30 0.17 -13.79
C LEU A 166 13.82 -1.20 -13.38
N GLN A 167 14.46 -1.92 -14.33
CA GLN A 167 15.04 -3.24 -14.08
C GLN A 167 16.15 -3.14 -13.03
N ALA A 168 17.01 -2.15 -13.16
CA ALA A 168 18.07 -1.90 -12.19
C ALA A 168 17.49 -1.56 -10.81
N LEU A 169 16.43 -0.77 -10.76
CA LEU A 169 15.73 -0.43 -9.52
C LEU A 169 15.12 -1.67 -8.87
N ALA A 170 14.50 -2.54 -9.65
CA ALA A 170 13.93 -3.79 -9.16
C ALA A 170 14.99 -4.70 -8.54
N GLN A 171 16.15 -4.82 -9.18
CA GLN A 171 17.26 -5.64 -8.69
C GLN A 171 17.92 -5.04 -7.44
N ALA A 172 18.09 -3.73 -7.39
CA ALA A 172 18.73 -3.06 -6.25
C ALA A 172 17.93 -3.19 -4.95
N GLN A 173 16.62 -3.40 -5.04
CA GLN A 173 15.74 -3.56 -3.88
C GLN A 173 15.67 -4.99 -3.37
N ASP A 174 16.15 -5.96 -4.13
CA ASP A 174 16.22 -7.37 -3.72
C ASP A 174 17.51 -7.68 -2.94
N ASP A 175 18.48 -6.80 -2.96
CA ASP A 175 19.71 -6.87 -2.17
C ASP A 175 19.52 -6.17 -0.82
#